data_97e55e8d2471dd6f09e5f4dd93aac4e4
#
_entry.id   97e55e8d2471dd6f09e5f4dd93aac4e4
#
_cell.length_a   1.000
_cell.length_b   1.000
_cell.length_c   1.000
_cell.angle_alpha   90.00
_cell.angle_beta   90.00
_cell.angle_gamma   90.00
#
_symmetry.space_group_name_H-M   'P 1'
#
loop_
_entity.id
_entity.type
_entity.pdbx_description
1 polymer ?
#
loop_
_entity_poly.entity_id
_entity_poly.type
_entity_poly.pdbx_seq_one_letter_code
_entity_poly.pdbx_strand_id
1 'polypeptide(L)'
;KKDMKYDFTVYGRLHLIDGKQGKIRVELVNSKNDVIAKQVINITNNKWQKLTATLTSPQTDAKGLMRVYLEKGSESVDLDHISLFPEDNWNGLRADLVQDLADLKPGIFRFPGGCIVEGTDLDTRYEWKNSVGAPENRPLNENRWRDTFPHRLFPNYYQSLGLGFYEYFLLSEKIGAEPLPILSVGLACQYQNDDKDPNAHVAVKDLQSYIDDALDLIEFANGPVTSKWGKLRADMGHPAPFNLKQIGIGNEQWGPMYPERLQKFMEQIHAKYPKIKICGSSGPSADGKDFDYGWEQMRKLGVDMVDEHYYKSPEWFRSNASRYDKYDRKGPKVFAGEYAAHAENDPNSWEAALSEAAFMTGLERNADVVYQATYAPLFAHVEGWQWRPDLIWFDNLSSVRSANYYVQQLYGENKGTNVLKLTENGKAVAGENGLYATACFDKATKSYIVKIANTSNEAKEINVTFNGIKKLNPGKVTVLHADDIQAENKIDNKNVVVPVVSDAVSYTHLTLPTNR
;
A
#
# COMPACT_ATOMS: atom_id res chain seq x y z
N LYS A 1 26.02 -1.54 -1.54
CA LYS A 1 26.26 -2.06 -2.92
C LYS A 1 27.62 -1.54 -3.38
N LYS A 2 28.38 -2.38 -4.14
CA LYS A 2 29.68 -1.99 -4.71
C LYS A 2 29.52 -0.78 -5.64
N ASP A 3 30.49 0.15 -5.55
CA ASP A 3 30.58 1.38 -6.34
C ASP A 3 29.41 2.38 -6.14
N MET A 4 28.47 2.06 -5.24
CA MET A 4 27.37 2.94 -4.86
C MET A 4 27.86 4.04 -3.93
N LYS A 5 27.44 5.28 -4.21
CA LYS A 5 27.60 6.39 -3.28
C LYS A 5 26.44 6.44 -2.31
N TYR A 6 26.74 6.80 -1.09
CA TYR A 6 25.77 6.98 -0.02
C TYR A 6 25.93 8.39 0.53
N ASP A 7 24.83 9.13 0.50
CA ASP A 7 24.78 10.49 1.05
C ASP A 7 24.42 10.43 2.53
N PHE A 8 25.41 10.70 3.34
CA PHE A 8 25.27 10.85 4.78
C PHE A 8 24.82 12.27 5.08
N THR A 9 23.80 12.43 5.92
CA THR A 9 23.41 13.73 6.48
C THR A 9 23.19 13.61 7.98
N VAL A 10 23.46 14.70 8.67
CA VAL A 10 23.25 14.83 10.12
C VAL A 10 23.03 16.29 10.48
N TYR A 11 22.12 16.55 11.41
CA TYR A 11 22.10 17.82 12.10
C TYR A 11 23.06 17.75 13.29
N GLY A 12 23.99 18.71 13.37
CA GLY A 12 25.02 18.75 14.41
C GLY A 12 25.23 20.15 14.96
N ARG A 13 25.56 20.23 16.24
CA ARG A 13 26.01 21.47 16.91
C ARG A 13 27.02 21.17 18.01
N LEU A 14 27.82 22.16 18.37
CA LEU A 14 28.63 22.10 19.61
C LEU A 14 27.68 22.21 20.80
N HIS A 15 27.90 21.38 21.82
CA HIS A 15 27.17 21.45 23.08
C HIS A 15 27.58 22.69 23.89
N LEU A 16 28.88 22.97 23.92
CA LEU A 16 29.46 24.15 24.55
C LEU A 16 30.40 24.85 23.57
N ILE A 17 30.58 26.19 23.72
CA ILE A 17 31.57 26.94 22.97
C ILE A 17 32.70 27.32 23.93
N ASP A 18 33.86 26.69 23.80
CA ASP A 18 35.08 26.99 24.54
C ASP A 18 36.29 27.28 23.63
N GLY A 19 36.00 27.53 22.32
CA GLY A 19 37.01 27.81 21.31
C GLY A 19 37.56 26.58 20.60
N LYS A 20 37.08 25.37 20.92
CA LYS A 20 37.45 24.14 20.24
C LYS A 20 36.42 23.77 19.16
N GLN A 21 36.77 22.79 18.35
CA GLN A 21 35.91 22.25 17.28
C GLN A 21 35.45 20.83 17.63
N GLY A 22 34.23 20.51 17.31
CA GLY A 22 33.76 19.15 17.28
C GLY A 22 34.14 18.49 15.96
N LYS A 23 34.57 17.23 16.01
CA LYS A 23 34.80 16.42 14.79
C LYS A 23 34.15 15.08 14.98
N ILE A 24 33.30 14.72 14.04
CA ILE A 24 32.73 13.37 13.96
C ILE A 24 33.33 12.64 12.75
N ARG A 25 33.52 11.34 12.92
CA ARG A 25 33.89 10.44 11.83
C ARG A 25 32.74 9.48 11.57
N VAL A 26 32.30 9.44 10.33
CA VAL A 26 31.34 8.46 9.84
C VAL A 26 32.07 7.39 9.03
N GLU A 27 31.72 6.13 9.28
CA GLU A 27 32.32 4.96 8.65
C GLU A 27 31.26 4.03 8.09
N LEU A 28 31.51 3.49 6.89
CA LEU A 28 30.87 2.26 6.43
C LEU A 28 31.77 1.09 6.83
N VAL A 29 31.16 0.08 7.42
CA VAL A 29 31.86 -1.09 7.97
C VAL A 29 31.21 -2.34 7.38
N ASN A 30 32.03 -3.28 6.90
CA ASN A 30 31.53 -4.53 6.36
C ASN A 30 31.14 -5.53 7.46
N SER A 31 30.55 -6.65 7.08
CA SER A 31 30.13 -7.74 7.98
C SER A 31 31.30 -8.40 8.74
N LYS A 32 32.53 -8.21 8.27
CA LYS A 32 33.76 -8.68 8.92
C LYS A 32 34.34 -7.64 9.89
N ASN A 33 33.66 -6.52 10.06
CA ASN A 33 34.09 -5.42 10.91
C ASN A 33 35.23 -4.54 10.37
N ASP A 34 35.54 -4.65 9.07
CA ASP A 34 36.53 -3.78 8.42
C ASP A 34 35.90 -2.46 8.00
N VAL A 35 36.60 -1.35 8.21
CA VAL A 35 36.20 -0.03 7.71
C VAL A 35 36.46 0.03 6.21
N ILE A 36 35.40 0.15 5.41
CA ILE A 36 35.47 0.14 3.94
C ILE A 36 35.37 1.53 3.31
N ALA A 37 34.79 2.50 4.03
CA ALA A 37 34.79 3.90 3.67
C ALA A 37 34.67 4.76 4.92
N LYS A 38 35.22 5.97 4.89
CA LYS A 38 35.11 6.92 6.01
C LYS A 38 35.18 8.37 5.55
N GLN A 39 34.52 9.25 6.29
CA GLN A 39 34.61 10.71 6.16
C GLN A 39 34.67 11.37 7.54
N VAL A 40 35.32 12.53 7.62
CA VAL A 40 35.36 13.35 8.84
C VAL A 40 34.64 14.66 8.58
N ILE A 41 33.76 15.03 9.52
CA ILE A 41 32.93 16.23 9.44
C ILE A 41 33.24 17.12 10.63
N ASN A 42 33.51 18.40 10.34
CA ASN A 42 33.77 19.40 11.37
C ASN A 42 32.47 20.08 11.79
N ILE A 43 32.29 20.25 13.12
CA ILE A 43 31.17 20.95 13.72
C ILE A 43 31.75 22.15 14.46
N THR A 44 31.42 23.35 13.97
CA THR A 44 32.10 24.59 14.42
C THR A 44 31.14 25.60 15.08
N ASN A 45 29.88 25.25 15.20
CA ASN A 45 28.84 26.16 15.67
C ASN A 45 27.96 25.51 16.74
N ASN A 46 27.47 26.28 17.68
CA ASN A 46 26.51 25.86 18.72
C ASN A 46 25.04 25.92 18.24
N LYS A 47 24.80 26.37 17.00
CA LYS A 47 23.49 26.31 16.37
C LYS A 47 23.40 25.03 15.52
N TRP A 48 22.23 24.46 15.42
CA TRP A 48 21.96 23.32 14.56
C TRP A 48 22.32 23.63 13.11
N GLN A 49 23.14 22.77 12.51
CA GLN A 49 23.59 22.84 11.13
C GLN A 49 23.35 21.50 10.46
N LYS A 50 22.79 21.51 9.25
CA LYS A 50 22.75 20.32 8.41
C LYS A 50 24.12 20.11 7.77
N LEU A 51 24.74 19.00 8.10
CA LEU A 51 26.07 18.60 7.64
C LEU A 51 25.94 17.38 6.73
N THR A 52 26.77 17.31 5.72
CA THR A 52 26.71 16.25 4.71
C THR A 52 28.08 15.67 4.40
N ALA A 53 28.10 14.39 4.04
CA ALA A 53 29.26 13.73 3.49
C ALA A 53 28.83 12.62 2.55
N THR A 54 29.65 12.31 1.54
CA THR A 54 29.38 11.19 0.63
C THR A 54 30.40 10.09 0.88
N LEU A 55 29.93 8.85 1.03
CA LEU A 55 30.77 7.66 1.17
C LEU A 55 30.51 6.73 -0.02
N THR A 56 31.59 6.25 -0.66
CA THR A 56 31.48 5.27 -1.74
C THR A 56 31.86 3.89 -1.23
N SER A 57 30.98 2.90 -1.39
CA SER A 57 31.27 1.54 -0.95
C SER A 57 32.10 0.80 -2.01
N PRO A 58 33.29 0.26 -1.67
CA PRO A 58 34.11 -0.51 -2.63
C PRO A 58 33.60 -1.94 -2.82
N GLN A 59 32.60 -2.38 -2.05
CA GLN A 59 32.07 -3.74 -2.10
C GLN A 59 30.58 -3.79 -1.79
N THR A 60 29.92 -4.88 -2.16
CA THR A 60 28.56 -5.20 -1.74
C THR A 60 28.60 -6.01 -0.46
N ASP A 61 27.85 -5.60 0.56
CA ASP A 61 27.70 -6.31 1.83
C ASP A 61 26.28 -6.11 2.36
N ALA A 62 25.53 -7.21 2.52
CA ALA A 62 24.13 -7.17 2.98
C ALA A 62 24.00 -6.86 4.48
N LYS A 63 25.09 -7.00 5.25
CA LYS A 63 25.15 -6.82 6.71
C LYS A 63 26.13 -5.73 7.11
N GLY A 64 26.37 -4.76 6.22
CA GLY A 64 27.19 -3.60 6.51
C GLY A 64 26.58 -2.73 7.63
N LEU A 65 27.44 -2.01 8.33
CA LEU A 65 27.08 -1.10 9.39
C LEU A 65 27.52 0.32 9.07
N MET A 66 26.76 1.32 9.50
CA MET A 66 27.22 2.69 9.61
C MET A 66 27.61 2.95 11.07
N ARG A 67 28.79 3.56 11.28
CA ARG A 67 29.25 3.98 12.60
C ARG A 67 29.56 5.46 12.60
N VAL A 68 29.18 6.14 13.68
CA VAL A 68 29.50 7.55 13.90
C VAL A 68 30.29 7.65 15.19
N TYR A 69 31.47 8.27 15.13
CA TYR A 69 32.37 8.45 16.25
C TYR A 69 32.65 9.93 16.51
N LEU A 70 32.77 10.31 17.78
CA LEU A 70 33.38 11.55 18.15
C LEU A 70 34.92 11.39 18.06
N GLU A 71 35.60 12.23 17.28
CA GLU A 71 37.04 12.16 17.12
C GLU A 71 37.77 12.61 18.40
N LYS A 72 38.92 11.99 18.66
CA LYS A 72 39.74 12.29 19.85
C LYS A 72 40.14 13.77 19.88
N GLY A 73 39.97 14.40 21.04
CA GLY A 73 40.27 15.81 21.23
C GLY A 73 39.22 16.78 20.74
N SER A 74 38.07 16.26 20.35
CA SER A 74 36.88 17.05 19.97
C SER A 74 36.11 17.50 21.22
N GLU A 75 35.39 18.60 21.08
CA GLU A 75 34.37 19.01 22.04
C GLU A 75 33.13 18.11 21.95
N SER A 76 32.28 18.18 22.98
CA SER A 76 30.97 17.55 22.99
C SER A 76 30.10 18.11 21.86
N VAL A 77 29.41 17.23 21.15
CA VAL A 77 28.48 17.57 20.07
C VAL A 77 27.11 16.97 20.33
N ASP A 78 26.08 17.70 19.98
CA ASP A 78 24.73 17.17 19.87
C ASP A 78 24.50 16.78 18.41
N LEU A 79 23.93 15.60 18.15
CA LEU A 79 23.59 15.08 16.83
C LEU A 79 22.11 14.71 16.77
N ASP A 80 21.48 14.99 15.64
CA ASP A 80 20.10 14.64 15.37
C ASP A 80 19.90 14.31 13.88
N HIS A 81 18.81 13.66 13.53
CA HIS A 81 18.44 13.31 12.15
C HIS A 81 19.56 12.69 11.32
N ILE A 82 20.21 11.66 11.88
CA ILE A 82 21.26 10.91 11.17
C ILE A 82 20.62 10.09 10.06
N SER A 83 21.08 10.27 8.84
CA SER A 83 20.60 9.49 7.69
C SER A 83 21.72 9.08 6.74
N LEU A 84 21.48 7.99 6.00
CA LEU A 84 22.37 7.47 4.98
C LEU A 84 21.54 6.94 3.82
N PHE A 85 21.46 7.70 2.72
CA PHE A 85 20.69 7.31 1.55
C PHE A 85 21.61 6.92 0.39
N PRO A 86 21.34 5.83 -0.35
CA PRO A 86 22.03 5.54 -1.59
C PRO A 86 21.70 6.60 -2.65
N GLU A 87 22.64 6.87 -3.56
CA GLU A 87 22.46 7.88 -4.63
C GLU A 87 21.33 7.55 -5.61
N ASP A 88 20.95 6.27 -5.73
CA ASP A 88 19.87 5.79 -6.59
C ASP A 88 18.47 5.88 -5.95
N ASN A 89 18.34 6.46 -4.73
CA ASN A 89 17.04 6.61 -4.12
C ASN A 89 16.10 7.51 -4.93
N TRP A 90 14.80 7.25 -4.83
CA TRP A 90 13.77 8.13 -5.38
C TRP A 90 13.13 8.94 -4.23
N ASN A 91 13.47 10.22 -4.12
CA ASN A 91 12.96 11.13 -3.07
C ASN A 91 13.07 10.53 -1.64
N GLY A 92 14.21 9.89 -1.33
CA GLY A 92 14.43 9.24 -0.04
C GLY A 92 13.82 7.83 0.09
N LEU A 93 13.15 7.33 -0.94
CA LEU A 93 12.59 5.96 -0.98
C LEU A 93 13.50 5.03 -1.79
N ARG A 94 13.48 3.75 -1.47
CA ARG A 94 14.21 2.72 -2.22
C ARG A 94 13.69 2.63 -3.65
N ALA A 95 14.57 2.87 -4.62
CA ALA A 95 14.19 2.91 -6.02
C ALA A 95 13.63 1.59 -6.55
N ASP A 96 14.17 0.44 -6.11
CA ASP A 96 13.67 -0.89 -6.48
C ASP A 96 12.23 -1.12 -5.99
N LEU A 97 11.90 -0.74 -4.75
CA LEU A 97 10.55 -0.88 -4.21
C LEU A 97 9.55 0.08 -4.87
N VAL A 98 9.98 1.32 -5.19
CA VAL A 98 9.15 2.25 -5.96
C VAL A 98 8.88 1.71 -7.37
N GLN A 99 9.87 1.08 -8.01
CA GLN A 99 9.70 0.45 -9.32
C GLN A 99 8.76 -0.74 -9.26
N ASP A 100 8.86 -1.59 -8.22
CA ASP A 100 7.93 -2.71 -8.03
C ASP A 100 6.47 -2.22 -7.92
N LEU A 101 6.21 -1.12 -7.21
CA LEU A 101 4.88 -0.53 -7.16
C LEU A 101 4.44 0.04 -8.52
N ALA A 102 5.33 0.71 -9.25
CA ALA A 102 5.02 1.28 -10.55
C ALA A 102 4.70 0.20 -11.60
N ASP A 103 5.38 -0.94 -11.53
CA ASP A 103 5.18 -2.08 -12.43
C ASP A 103 3.83 -2.78 -12.21
N LEU A 104 3.20 -2.66 -11.04
CA LEU A 104 1.82 -3.12 -10.82
C LEU A 104 0.78 -2.39 -11.67
N LYS A 105 1.10 -1.20 -12.20
CA LYS A 105 0.16 -0.31 -12.90
C LYS A 105 -1.13 -0.07 -12.11
N PRO A 106 -1.04 0.31 -10.83
CA PRO A 106 -2.20 0.46 -9.98
C PRO A 106 -3.10 1.60 -10.44
N GLY A 107 -4.41 1.47 -10.24
CA GLY A 107 -5.36 2.56 -10.47
C GLY A 107 -5.56 3.44 -9.25
N ILE A 108 -5.29 2.90 -8.06
CA ILE A 108 -5.50 3.54 -6.77
C ILE A 108 -4.35 3.23 -5.82
N PHE A 109 -4.01 4.17 -4.94
CA PHE A 109 -3.06 3.98 -3.85
C PHE A 109 -3.67 4.46 -2.53
N ARG A 110 -3.96 3.51 -1.62
CA ARG A 110 -4.53 3.75 -0.29
C ARG A 110 -3.40 3.91 0.72
N PHE A 111 -3.43 4.98 1.50
CA PHE A 111 -2.42 5.29 2.52
C PHE A 111 -3.03 6.06 3.71
N PRO A 112 -2.37 6.15 4.88
CA PRO A 112 -1.02 5.68 5.22
C PRO A 112 -0.96 4.20 5.56
N GLY A 113 -2.08 3.54 5.71
CA GLY A 113 -2.27 2.16 6.07
C GLY A 113 -3.58 1.93 6.80
N GLY A 114 -3.70 0.81 7.50
CA GLY A 114 -4.90 0.40 8.22
C GLY A 114 -4.99 0.99 9.63
N CYS A 115 -4.86 0.14 10.65
CA CYS A 115 -5.05 0.51 12.06
C CYS A 115 -4.10 1.60 12.59
N ILE A 116 -3.05 1.96 11.86
CA ILE A 116 -2.20 3.12 12.24
C ILE A 116 -2.94 4.45 12.19
N VAL A 117 -4.02 4.55 11.40
CA VAL A 117 -4.88 5.73 11.33
C VAL A 117 -5.61 5.96 12.65
N GLU A 118 -5.96 4.87 13.33
CA GLU A 118 -6.69 4.87 14.59
C GLU A 118 -5.75 5.06 15.79
N GLY A 119 -4.55 4.44 15.72
CA GLY A 119 -3.63 4.33 16.86
C GLY A 119 -4.06 3.26 17.87
N THR A 120 -3.18 2.91 18.79
CA THR A 120 -3.52 2.15 20.00
C THR A 120 -4.44 2.98 20.88
N ASP A 121 -4.15 4.26 20.98
CA ASP A 121 -4.93 5.35 21.54
C ASP A 121 -4.92 6.54 20.57
N LEU A 122 -5.68 7.59 20.90
CA LEU A 122 -5.79 8.77 20.03
C LEU A 122 -4.48 9.56 19.93
N ASP A 123 -3.59 9.46 20.90
CA ASP A 123 -2.30 10.17 20.89
C ASP A 123 -1.29 9.51 19.95
N THR A 124 -1.43 8.21 19.73
CA THR A 124 -0.56 7.42 18.84
C THR A 124 -1.13 7.26 17.42
N ARG A 125 -2.31 7.84 17.13
CA ARG A 125 -2.88 7.84 15.78
C ARG A 125 -1.94 8.51 14.77
N TYR A 126 -2.01 8.07 13.53
CA TYR A 126 -1.29 8.75 12.45
C TYR A 126 -1.97 10.10 12.13
N GLU A 127 -1.37 11.19 12.59
CA GLU A 127 -1.83 12.54 12.26
C GLU A 127 -1.05 13.09 11.07
N TRP A 128 -1.74 13.30 9.96
CA TRP A 128 -1.11 13.69 8.71
C TRP A 128 -0.36 15.03 8.79
N LYS A 129 -0.84 15.97 9.59
CA LYS A 129 -0.20 17.29 9.80
C LYS A 129 1.20 17.16 10.38
N ASN A 130 1.44 16.12 11.20
CA ASN A 130 2.75 15.81 11.73
C ASN A 130 3.70 15.22 10.68
N SER A 131 3.19 14.80 9.53
CA SER A 131 3.96 14.11 8.49
C SER A 131 4.26 14.98 7.26
N VAL A 132 3.99 16.29 7.34
CA VAL A 132 4.27 17.27 6.28
C VAL A 132 5.19 18.39 6.80
N GLY A 133 5.75 19.18 5.90
CA GLY A 133 6.79 20.16 6.22
C GLY A 133 8.19 19.52 6.19
N ALA A 134 9.17 20.23 6.69
CA ALA A 134 10.55 19.75 6.69
C ALA A 134 10.70 18.48 7.55
N PRO A 135 11.32 17.40 7.03
CA PRO A 135 11.42 16.12 7.75
C PRO A 135 12.02 16.22 9.15
N GLU A 136 12.98 17.13 9.35
CA GLU A 136 13.63 17.37 10.63
C GLU A 136 12.72 17.99 11.71
N ASN A 137 11.56 18.47 11.34
CA ASN A 137 10.55 19.01 12.25
C ASN A 137 9.39 18.05 12.52
N ARG A 138 9.40 16.88 11.88
CA ARG A 138 8.35 15.87 12.06
C ARG A 138 8.62 15.08 13.35
N PRO A 139 7.61 14.90 14.21
CA PRO A 139 7.80 14.14 15.44
C PRO A 139 7.95 12.64 15.15
N LEU A 140 8.55 11.94 16.09
CA LEU A 140 8.55 10.48 16.10
C LEU A 140 7.14 9.99 16.47
N ASN A 141 6.56 9.12 15.66
CA ASN A 141 5.24 8.53 15.89
C ASN A 141 5.37 7.07 16.34
N GLU A 142 4.71 6.72 17.42
CA GLU A 142 4.61 5.33 17.87
C GLU A 142 3.61 4.57 16.98
N ASN A 143 4.04 3.44 16.40
CA ASN A 143 3.18 2.66 15.54
C ASN A 143 2.23 1.79 16.36
N ARG A 144 0.97 1.72 15.94
CA ARG A 144 -0.10 0.89 16.51
C ARG A 144 0.32 -0.58 16.71
N TRP A 145 1.20 -1.10 15.87
CA TRP A 145 1.66 -2.49 15.89
C TRP A 145 2.85 -2.74 16.82
N ARG A 146 3.31 -1.74 17.55
CA ARG A 146 4.47 -1.81 18.44
C ARG A 146 4.46 -3.03 19.37
N ASP A 147 3.39 -3.22 20.10
CA ASP A 147 3.30 -4.25 21.15
C ASP A 147 2.54 -5.51 20.70
N THR A 148 2.04 -5.53 19.45
CA THR A 148 1.24 -6.65 18.94
C THR A 148 2.06 -7.92 18.74
N PHE A 149 3.34 -7.76 18.36
CA PHE A 149 4.25 -8.86 18.09
C PHE A 149 5.57 -8.71 18.86
N PRO A 150 5.56 -8.75 20.20
CA PRO A 150 6.76 -8.49 21.03
C PRO A 150 7.87 -9.53 20.84
N HIS A 151 7.55 -10.71 20.26
CA HIS A 151 8.51 -11.74 19.93
C HIS A 151 9.28 -11.48 18.62
N ARG A 152 8.93 -10.41 17.89
CA ARG A 152 9.64 -10.03 16.66
C ARG A 152 10.92 -9.27 16.97
N LEU A 153 11.81 -9.19 15.98
CA LEU A 153 13.13 -8.58 16.12
C LEU A 153 13.08 -7.10 16.54
N PHE A 154 12.02 -6.39 16.11
CA PHE A 154 11.80 -4.97 16.41
C PHE A 154 10.47 -4.77 17.14
N PRO A 155 10.37 -5.10 18.43
CA PRO A 155 9.13 -4.94 19.17
C PRO A 155 8.74 -3.45 19.33
N ASN A 156 9.73 -2.55 19.46
CA ASN A 156 9.49 -1.11 19.52
C ASN A 156 9.41 -0.54 18.11
N TYR A 157 8.21 -0.38 17.61
CA TYR A 157 7.97 0.07 16.25
C TYR A 157 7.58 1.55 16.23
N TYR A 158 8.50 2.39 15.74
CA TYR A 158 8.29 3.83 15.59
C TYR A 158 8.43 4.25 14.13
N GLN A 159 7.69 5.31 13.76
CA GLN A 159 7.77 5.95 12.46
C GLN A 159 8.40 7.34 12.61
N SER A 160 9.45 7.63 11.85
CA SER A 160 10.04 8.97 11.77
C SER A 160 9.18 9.96 10.99
N LEU A 161 8.11 9.47 10.36
CA LEU A 161 7.27 10.20 9.42
C LEU A 161 8.03 10.78 8.20
N GLY A 162 9.24 10.27 7.92
CA GLY A 162 10.00 10.62 6.72
C GLY A 162 9.26 10.20 5.43
N LEU A 163 8.50 9.09 5.46
CA LEU A 163 7.45 8.77 4.50
C LEU A 163 6.13 9.30 5.06
N GLY A 164 5.81 10.55 4.75
CA GLY A 164 4.61 11.24 5.20
C GLY A 164 3.58 11.43 4.07
N PHE A 165 2.55 12.21 4.35
CA PHE A 165 1.46 12.41 3.37
C PHE A 165 1.94 13.09 2.09
N TYR A 166 2.88 14.02 2.17
CA TYR A 166 3.47 14.62 0.98
C TYR A 166 4.17 13.58 0.10
N GLU A 167 4.96 12.73 0.70
CA GLU A 167 5.68 11.66 0.01
C GLU A 167 4.72 10.60 -0.56
N TYR A 168 3.62 10.28 0.14
CA TYR A 168 2.57 9.40 -0.39
C TYR A 168 1.87 9.99 -1.61
N PHE A 169 1.58 11.29 -1.63
CA PHE A 169 1.01 11.96 -2.81
C PHE A 169 1.99 11.95 -3.99
N LEU A 170 3.27 12.25 -3.75
CA LEU A 170 4.31 12.16 -4.79
C LEU A 170 4.44 10.72 -5.32
N LEU A 171 4.40 9.73 -4.44
CA LEU A 171 4.47 8.32 -4.82
C LEU A 171 3.25 7.92 -5.66
N SER A 172 2.05 8.39 -5.30
CA SER A 172 0.83 8.16 -6.10
C SER A 172 1.01 8.65 -7.54
N GLU A 173 1.52 9.86 -7.74
CA GLU A 173 1.81 10.40 -9.07
C GLU A 173 2.89 9.56 -9.80
N LYS A 174 3.96 9.18 -9.09
CA LYS A 174 5.08 8.40 -9.65
C LYS A 174 4.62 7.06 -10.18
N ILE A 175 3.76 6.37 -9.47
CA ILE A 175 3.25 5.04 -9.86
C ILE A 175 2.01 5.12 -10.77
N GLY A 176 1.48 6.32 -11.01
CA GLY A 176 0.33 6.56 -11.88
C GLY A 176 -1.01 6.17 -11.25
N ALA A 177 -1.12 6.19 -9.91
CA ALA A 177 -2.32 5.84 -9.17
C ALA A 177 -3.05 7.08 -8.63
N GLU A 178 -4.38 7.02 -8.52
CA GLU A 178 -5.13 8.02 -7.77
C GLU A 178 -4.89 7.87 -6.27
N PRO A 179 -4.63 8.95 -5.52
CA PRO A 179 -4.46 8.86 -4.08
C PRO A 179 -5.80 8.64 -3.37
N LEU A 180 -5.80 7.77 -2.37
CA LEU A 180 -6.89 7.58 -1.41
C LEU A 180 -6.33 7.67 0.01
N PRO A 181 -6.20 8.86 0.57
CA PRO A 181 -5.84 9.03 1.97
C PRO A 181 -6.98 8.59 2.89
N ILE A 182 -6.61 7.90 3.98
CA ILE A 182 -7.53 7.51 5.06
C ILE A 182 -7.23 8.35 6.29
N LEU A 183 -8.26 8.89 6.93
CA LEU A 183 -8.14 9.70 8.12
C LEU A 183 -8.92 9.13 9.30
N SER A 184 -8.46 9.46 10.51
CA SER A 184 -9.14 9.10 11.75
C SER A 184 -10.50 9.79 11.86
N VAL A 185 -11.49 9.05 12.32
CA VAL A 185 -12.83 9.52 12.63
C VAL A 185 -13.01 9.85 14.13
N GLY A 186 -11.89 9.95 14.86
CA GLY A 186 -11.89 10.18 16.30
C GLY A 186 -12.21 8.93 17.12
N LEU A 187 -12.04 7.75 16.54
CA LEU A 187 -12.07 6.46 17.23
C LEU A 187 -10.66 5.89 17.29
N ALA A 188 -10.19 5.52 18.47
CA ALA A 188 -9.03 4.69 18.64
C ALA A 188 -9.33 3.26 18.20
N CYS A 189 -8.32 2.41 18.00
CA CYS A 189 -8.52 1.05 17.52
C CYS A 189 -9.49 0.28 18.42
N GLN A 190 -10.65 -0.10 17.89
CA GLN A 190 -11.72 -0.75 18.62
C GLN A 190 -11.34 -2.18 19.07
N TYR A 191 -10.38 -2.83 18.45
CA TYR A 191 -9.83 -4.11 18.91
C TYR A 191 -9.06 -4.00 20.24
N GLN A 192 -8.48 -2.84 20.51
CA GLN A 192 -7.67 -2.61 21.72
C GLN A 192 -8.39 -1.81 22.78
N ASN A 193 -9.48 -1.14 22.41
CA ASN A 193 -10.22 -0.29 23.31
C ASN A 193 -11.67 -0.81 23.44
N ASP A 194 -12.15 -0.91 24.66
CA ASP A 194 -13.56 -1.25 24.90
C ASP A 194 -14.42 -0.04 24.47
N ASP A 195 -15.37 -0.25 23.57
CA ASP A 195 -16.35 0.77 23.18
C ASP A 195 -17.14 1.34 24.37
N LYS A 196 -17.10 0.68 25.50
CA LYS A 196 -17.69 1.14 26.77
C LYS A 196 -16.80 2.11 27.54
N ASP A 197 -15.51 2.24 27.17
CA ASP A 197 -14.64 3.25 27.75
C ASP A 197 -14.89 4.60 27.06
N PRO A 198 -15.58 5.54 27.71
CA PRO A 198 -15.89 6.83 27.10
C PRO A 198 -14.65 7.70 26.87
N ASN A 199 -13.50 7.34 27.46
CA ASN A 199 -12.26 8.11 27.33
C ASN A 199 -11.36 7.60 26.21
N ALA A 200 -11.61 6.41 25.67
CA ALA A 200 -10.80 5.85 24.57
C ALA A 200 -11.03 6.59 23.24
N HIS A 201 -12.16 7.27 23.10
CA HIS A 201 -12.60 7.89 21.86
C HIS A 201 -12.96 9.36 22.06
N VAL A 202 -12.82 10.17 21.02
CA VAL A 202 -13.26 11.57 21.05
C VAL A 202 -14.79 11.63 21.21
N ALA A 203 -15.28 12.48 22.08
CA ALA A 203 -16.72 12.74 22.16
C ALA A 203 -17.23 13.38 20.86
N VAL A 204 -18.42 13.01 20.40
CA VAL A 204 -18.98 13.52 19.13
C VAL A 204 -19.03 15.06 19.06
N LYS A 205 -19.27 15.71 20.20
CA LYS A 205 -19.27 17.19 20.30
C LYS A 205 -17.90 17.83 20.07
N ASP A 206 -16.82 17.07 20.23
CA ASP A 206 -15.42 17.52 20.16
C ASP A 206 -14.72 17.07 18.85
N LEU A 207 -15.47 16.56 17.87
CA LEU A 207 -14.95 16.06 16.59
C LEU A 207 -14.43 17.16 15.66
N GLN A 208 -14.64 18.45 15.94
CA GLN A 208 -14.35 19.52 14.98
C GLN A 208 -12.87 19.52 14.53
N SER A 209 -11.94 19.29 15.43
CA SER A 209 -10.51 19.25 15.07
C SER A 209 -10.17 18.14 14.06
N TYR A 210 -10.81 16.99 14.16
CA TYR A 210 -10.65 15.87 13.23
C TYR A 210 -11.30 16.17 11.87
N ILE A 211 -12.43 16.86 11.87
CA ILE A 211 -13.08 17.31 10.63
C ILE A 211 -12.22 18.38 9.94
N ASP A 212 -11.65 19.30 10.72
CA ASP A 212 -10.71 20.31 10.20
C ASP A 212 -9.47 19.66 9.59
N ASP A 213 -8.99 18.53 10.15
CA ASP A 213 -7.89 17.75 9.56
C ASP A 213 -8.25 17.23 8.17
N ALA A 214 -9.47 16.76 7.96
CA ALA A 214 -9.94 16.32 6.65
C ALA A 214 -10.08 17.49 5.66
N LEU A 215 -10.65 18.61 6.10
CA LEU A 215 -10.79 19.81 5.26
C LEU A 215 -9.43 20.40 4.86
N ASP A 216 -8.50 20.44 5.80
CA ASP A 216 -7.13 20.93 5.61
C ASP A 216 -6.34 20.02 4.68
N LEU A 217 -6.53 18.69 4.76
CA LEU A 217 -5.89 17.75 3.85
C LEU A 217 -6.35 17.93 2.40
N ILE A 218 -7.65 18.16 2.20
CA ILE A 218 -8.18 18.45 0.86
C ILE A 218 -7.60 19.77 0.33
N GLU A 219 -7.46 20.79 1.19
CA GLU A 219 -6.79 22.03 0.83
C GLU A 219 -5.30 21.81 0.55
N PHE A 220 -4.59 21.02 1.35
CA PHE A 220 -3.19 20.65 1.09
C PHE A 220 -3.04 20.00 -0.28
N ALA A 221 -3.89 19.04 -0.60
CA ALA A 221 -3.82 18.35 -1.88
C ALA A 221 -4.23 19.20 -3.08
N ASN A 222 -5.29 19.99 -2.96
CA ASN A 222 -5.96 20.64 -4.09
C ASN A 222 -5.98 22.17 -4.03
N GLY A 223 -5.70 22.78 -2.87
CA GLY A 223 -5.81 24.21 -2.67
C GLY A 223 -4.80 25.01 -3.50
N PRO A 224 -5.12 26.28 -3.81
CA PRO A 224 -4.20 27.16 -4.51
C PRO A 224 -2.98 27.48 -3.64
N VAL A 225 -1.87 27.84 -4.26
CA VAL A 225 -0.62 28.20 -3.57
C VAL A 225 -0.75 29.44 -2.66
N THR A 226 -1.84 30.16 -2.77
CA THR A 226 -2.20 31.31 -1.92
C THR A 226 -2.94 30.92 -0.64
N SER A 227 -3.44 29.69 -0.55
CA SER A 227 -4.07 29.17 0.66
C SER A 227 -3.00 28.65 1.65
N LYS A 228 -3.35 28.47 2.91
CA LYS A 228 -2.42 28.03 3.96
C LYS A 228 -1.76 26.69 3.60
N TRP A 229 -2.55 25.69 3.30
CA TRP A 229 -2.06 24.34 3.08
C TRP A 229 -1.56 24.13 1.65
N GLY A 230 -2.15 24.78 0.66
CA GLY A 230 -1.63 24.80 -0.71
C GLY A 230 -0.27 25.50 -0.81
N LYS A 231 -0.05 26.53 0.02
CA LYS A 231 1.28 27.17 0.14
C LYS A 231 2.31 26.19 0.72
N LEU A 232 1.97 25.48 1.79
CA LEU A 232 2.87 24.49 2.37
C LEU A 232 3.26 23.41 1.35
N ARG A 233 2.30 22.86 0.59
CA ARG A 233 2.60 21.93 -0.51
C ARG A 233 3.59 22.53 -1.51
N ALA A 234 3.38 23.78 -1.92
CA ALA A 234 4.26 24.49 -2.86
C ALA A 234 5.66 24.71 -2.26
N ASP A 235 5.75 25.11 -1.00
CA ASP A 235 7.02 25.30 -0.28
C ASP A 235 7.80 23.97 -0.14
N MET A 236 7.10 22.84 -0.09
CA MET A 236 7.69 21.50 -0.12
C MET A 236 8.12 21.05 -1.53
N GLY A 237 7.89 21.86 -2.56
CA GLY A 237 8.37 21.62 -3.93
C GLY A 237 7.30 21.21 -4.94
N HIS A 238 6.01 21.13 -4.56
CA HIS A 238 4.94 20.74 -5.46
C HIS A 238 3.83 21.81 -5.55
N PRO A 239 4.01 22.86 -6.37
CA PRO A 239 3.02 23.94 -6.49
C PRO A 239 1.71 23.53 -7.17
N ALA A 240 1.74 22.51 -8.04
CA ALA A 240 0.55 21.98 -8.68
C ALA A 240 -0.34 21.20 -7.70
N PRO A 241 -1.67 21.14 -7.89
CA PRO A 241 -2.54 20.29 -7.09
C PRO A 241 -2.30 18.81 -7.40
N PHE A 242 -2.45 17.95 -6.38
CA PHE A 242 -2.41 16.48 -6.54
C PHE A 242 -3.71 15.90 -7.13
N ASN A 243 -4.73 16.72 -7.36
CA ASN A 243 -6.02 16.32 -7.90
C ASN A 243 -6.72 15.21 -7.10
N LEU A 244 -6.69 15.35 -5.78
CA LEU A 244 -7.40 14.46 -4.86
C LEU A 244 -8.91 14.47 -5.17
N LYS A 245 -9.49 13.30 -5.39
CA LYS A 245 -10.90 13.13 -5.75
C LYS A 245 -11.73 12.43 -4.68
N GLN A 246 -11.06 11.76 -3.75
CA GLN A 246 -11.70 10.89 -2.78
C GLN A 246 -10.89 10.80 -1.49
N ILE A 247 -11.57 10.52 -0.38
CA ILE A 247 -10.99 10.41 0.95
C ILE A 247 -11.73 9.32 1.74
N GLY A 248 -11.00 8.52 2.50
CA GLY A 248 -11.59 7.59 3.44
C GLY A 248 -11.64 8.19 4.85
N ILE A 249 -12.76 7.99 5.53
CA ILE A 249 -12.98 8.48 6.89
C ILE A 249 -13.22 7.28 7.81
N GLY A 250 -12.24 7.01 8.67
CA GLY A 250 -12.17 5.82 9.51
C GLY A 250 -11.53 4.64 8.80
N ASN A 251 -11.02 3.69 9.57
CA ASN A 251 -10.46 2.42 9.11
C ASN A 251 -11.07 1.28 9.91
N GLU A 252 -11.65 0.29 9.24
CA GLU A 252 -12.26 -0.89 9.85
C GLU A 252 -13.25 -0.60 10.98
N GLN A 253 -13.86 0.56 11.00
CA GLN A 253 -14.78 0.95 12.07
C GLN A 253 -16.08 0.17 11.99
N TRP A 254 -16.59 -0.25 13.15
CA TRP A 254 -17.84 -1.00 13.28
C TRP A 254 -18.73 -0.45 14.39
N GLY A 255 -19.97 -0.95 14.44
CA GLY A 255 -20.93 -0.63 15.49
C GLY A 255 -21.51 0.78 15.42
N PRO A 256 -22.34 1.16 16.41
CA PRO A 256 -23.17 2.38 16.36
C PRO A 256 -22.38 3.69 16.50
N MET A 257 -21.18 3.66 17.04
CA MET A 257 -20.38 4.87 17.27
C MET A 257 -19.87 5.50 15.97
N TYR A 258 -19.71 4.72 14.90
CA TYR A 258 -19.08 5.16 13.67
C TYR A 258 -20.03 6.00 12.76
N PRO A 259 -21.27 5.59 12.45
CA PRO A 259 -22.12 6.30 11.48
C PRO A 259 -22.40 7.75 11.84
N GLU A 260 -22.63 8.06 13.12
CA GLU A 260 -22.89 9.42 13.58
C GLU A 260 -21.68 10.34 13.34
N ARG A 261 -20.47 9.83 13.58
CA ARG A 261 -19.22 10.56 13.33
C ARG A 261 -19.04 10.80 11.85
N LEU A 262 -19.16 9.76 11.04
CA LEU A 262 -19.03 9.84 9.59
C LEU A 262 -19.99 10.86 8.98
N GLN A 263 -21.25 10.90 9.46
CA GLN A 263 -22.24 11.88 9.00
C GLN A 263 -21.74 13.32 9.18
N LYS A 264 -21.14 13.65 10.32
CA LYS A 264 -20.62 15.01 10.59
C LYS A 264 -19.48 15.39 9.66
N PHE A 265 -18.60 14.44 9.35
CA PHE A 265 -17.54 14.65 8.34
C PHE A 265 -18.16 14.88 6.97
N MET A 266 -19.09 14.05 6.52
CA MET A 266 -19.75 14.17 5.22
C MET A 266 -20.44 15.52 5.05
N GLU A 267 -21.19 15.98 6.06
CA GLU A 267 -21.89 17.26 6.03
C GLU A 267 -20.91 18.44 5.77
N GLN A 268 -19.80 18.50 6.51
CA GLN A 268 -18.85 19.60 6.40
C GLN A 268 -17.94 19.49 5.17
N ILE A 269 -17.50 18.27 4.82
CA ILE A 269 -16.68 18.06 3.61
C ILE A 269 -17.50 18.43 2.38
N HIS A 270 -18.73 17.94 2.24
CA HIS A 270 -19.55 18.26 1.07
C HIS A 270 -20.01 19.72 1.01
N ALA A 271 -20.17 20.40 2.16
CA ALA A 271 -20.45 21.83 2.18
C ALA A 271 -19.29 22.66 1.57
N LYS A 272 -18.04 22.26 1.79
CA LYS A 272 -16.85 22.97 1.29
C LYS A 272 -16.31 22.39 -0.03
N TYR A 273 -16.37 21.06 -0.18
CA TYR A 273 -15.80 20.32 -1.31
C TYR A 273 -16.80 19.29 -1.87
N PRO A 274 -17.88 19.73 -2.54
CA PRO A 274 -19.00 18.89 -2.93
C PRO A 274 -18.66 17.80 -3.97
N LYS A 275 -17.47 17.83 -4.56
CA LYS A 275 -17.01 16.85 -5.55
C LYS A 275 -16.11 15.76 -4.96
N ILE A 276 -15.68 15.92 -3.72
CA ILE A 276 -14.87 14.90 -3.05
C ILE A 276 -15.77 13.72 -2.69
N LYS A 277 -15.39 12.55 -3.14
CA LYS A 277 -16.07 11.29 -2.80
C LYS A 277 -15.62 10.81 -1.43
N ILE A 278 -16.55 10.27 -0.66
CA ILE A 278 -16.29 9.76 0.68
C ILE A 278 -16.42 8.25 0.69
N CYS A 279 -15.37 7.59 1.18
CA CYS A 279 -15.32 6.17 1.45
C CYS A 279 -15.55 5.93 2.95
N GLY A 280 -16.59 5.18 3.30
CA GLY A 280 -16.87 4.72 4.65
C GLY A 280 -16.49 3.26 4.81
N SER A 281 -16.46 2.75 6.06
CA SER A 281 -16.06 1.39 6.40
C SER A 281 -17.28 0.50 6.69
N SER A 282 -17.21 -0.77 6.29
CA SER A 282 -18.16 -1.83 6.72
C SER A 282 -17.64 -2.66 7.90
N GLY A 283 -16.54 -2.24 8.52
CA GLY A 283 -15.86 -2.96 9.59
C GLY A 283 -14.73 -3.87 9.09
N PRO A 284 -14.12 -4.64 10.01
CA PRO A 284 -12.94 -5.44 9.72
C PRO A 284 -13.26 -6.82 9.11
N SER A 285 -14.53 -7.19 9.04
CA SER A 285 -14.99 -8.52 8.63
C SER A 285 -15.65 -8.50 7.26
N ALA A 286 -15.49 -9.59 6.52
CA ALA A 286 -16.07 -9.76 5.19
C ALA A 286 -17.58 -10.10 5.21
N ASP A 287 -18.12 -10.43 6.37
CA ASP A 287 -19.48 -10.93 6.57
C ASP A 287 -19.87 -10.84 8.07
N GLY A 288 -21.12 -11.17 8.36
CA GLY A 288 -21.66 -11.22 9.70
C GLY A 288 -22.37 -9.95 10.14
N LYS A 289 -22.83 -9.93 11.40
CA LYS A 289 -23.73 -8.90 11.94
C LYS A 289 -23.17 -7.48 11.83
N ASP A 290 -21.90 -7.30 12.14
CA ASP A 290 -21.28 -5.96 12.12
C ASP A 290 -21.08 -5.46 10.68
N PHE A 291 -20.71 -6.36 9.76
CA PHE A 291 -20.65 -6.08 8.33
C PHE A 291 -22.03 -5.67 7.77
N ASP A 292 -23.07 -6.43 8.07
CA ASP A 292 -24.44 -6.16 7.61
C ASP A 292 -24.94 -4.82 8.15
N TYR A 293 -24.70 -4.55 9.44
CA TYR A 293 -25.01 -3.27 10.07
C TYR A 293 -24.22 -2.11 9.41
N GLY A 294 -22.93 -2.28 9.21
CA GLY A 294 -22.09 -1.29 8.54
C GLY A 294 -22.64 -0.93 7.16
N TRP A 295 -22.93 -1.92 6.32
CA TRP A 295 -23.54 -1.71 5.01
C TRP A 295 -24.90 -1.02 5.06
N GLU A 296 -25.76 -1.39 6.02
CA GLU A 296 -27.05 -0.73 6.22
C GLU A 296 -26.87 0.75 6.51
N GLN A 297 -25.94 1.09 7.41
CA GLN A 297 -25.67 2.48 7.76
C GLN A 297 -25.05 3.27 6.61
N MET A 298 -24.09 2.68 5.87
CA MET A 298 -23.48 3.33 4.70
C MET A 298 -24.50 3.64 3.61
N ARG A 299 -25.47 2.74 3.38
CA ARG A 299 -26.59 3.01 2.46
C ARG A 299 -27.49 4.14 2.95
N LYS A 300 -27.80 4.18 4.25
CA LYS A 300 -28.63 5.26 4.85
C LYS A 300 -27.94 6.62 4.75
N LEU A 301 -26.65 6.67 4.98
CA LEU A 301 -25.85 7.89 4.87
C LEU A 301 -25.61 8.32 3.41
N GLY A 302 -25.71 7.41 2.47
CA GLY A 302 -25.46 7.69 1.05
C GLY A 302 -24.01 7.98 0.76
N VAL A 303 -23.08 7.25 1.38
CA VAL A 303 -21.64 7.34 1.05
C VAL A 303 -21.40 6.98 -0.42
N ASP A 304 -20.32 7.47 -1.01
CA ASP A 304 -19.98 7.13 -2.40
C ASP A 304 -19.46 5.69 -2.52
N MET A 305 -18.64 5.27 -1.55
CA MET A 305 -18.02 3.94 -1.51
C MET A 305 -18.03 3.36 -0.11
N VAL A 306 -18.02 2.03 -0.04
CA VAL A 306 -17.87 1.25 1.20
C VAL A 306 -16.61 0.42 1.09
N ASP A 307 -15.72 0.59 2.07
CA ASP A 307 -14.49 -0.17 2.22
C ASP A 307 -14.79 -1.52 2.88
N GLU A 308 -14.49 -2.61 2.15
CA GLU A 308 -14.63 -4.00 2.60
C GLU A 308 -13.26 -4.65 2.70
N HIS A 309 -13.02 -5.42 3.77
CA HIS A 309 -11.77 -6.11 4.04
C HIS A 309 -11.92 -7.62 4.10
N TYR A 310 -10.98 -8.38 3.48
CA TYR A 310 -11.00 -9.84 3.41
C TYR A 310 -9.63 -10.45 3.69
N TYR A 311 -9.42 -10.88 4.92
CA TYR A 311 -8.30 -11.74 5.29
C TYR A 311 -8.86 -13.13 5.56
N LYS A 312 -8.96 -13.94 4.52
CA LYS A 312 -9.69 -15.22 4.52
C LYS A 312 -8.88 -16.34 3.85
N SER A 313 -9.32 -17.58 4.04
CA SER A 313 -8.65 -18.73 3.41
C SER A 313 -8.76 -18.72 1.88
N PRO A 314 -7.87 -19.40 1.16
CA PRO A 314 -7.95 -19.59 -0.29
C PRO A 314 -9.31 -20.13 -0.76
N GLU A 315 -9.91 -21.05 -0.01
CA GLU A 315 -11.23 -21.59 -0.31
C GLU A 315 -12.32 -20.52 -0.23
N TRP A 316 -12.24 -19.63 0.77
CA TRP A 316 -13.20 -18.53 0.87
C TRP A 316 -13.15 -17.62 -0.37
N PHE A 317 -11.95 -17.28 -0.86
CA PHE A 317 -11.79 -16.48 -2.07
C PHE A 317 -12.41 -17.16 -3.28
N ARG A 318 -12.16 -18.46 -3.48
CA ARG A 318 -12.73 -19.23 -4.58
C ARG A 318 -14.26 -19.29 -4.49
N SER A 319 -14.82 -19.56 -3.32
CA SER A 319 -16.28 -19.68 -3.12
C SER A 319 -17.01 -18.34 -3.16
N ASN A 320 -16.32 -17.22 -3.02
CA ASN A 320 -16.89 -15.88 -3.06
C ASN A 320 -16.65 -15.10 -4.37
N ALA A 321 -16.18 -15.74 -5.43
CA ALA A 321 -15.98 -15.09 -6.73
C ALA A 321 -17.29 -14.54 -7.38
N SER A 322 -18.45 -14.96 -6.90
CA SER A 322 -19.76 -14.44 -7.30
C SER A 322 -20.41 -13.49 -6.28
N ARG A 323 -19.66 -13.09 -5.24
CA ARG A 323 -20.16 -12.24 -4.14
C ARG A 323 -20.94 -11.02 -4.61
N TYR A 324 -20.41 -10.31 -5.57
CA TYR A 324 -20.96 -9.03 -6.05
C TYR A 324 -22.04 -9.14 -7.13
N ASP A 325 -22.32 -10.34 -7.64
CA ASP A 325 -23.30 -10.55 -8.72
C ASP A 325 -24.72 -10.06 -8.33
N LYS A 326 -25.01 -10.02 -7.02
CA LYS A 326 -26.33 -9.64 -6.48
C LYS A 326 -26.34 -8.30 -5.74
N TYR A 327 -25.21 -7.58 -5.68
CA TYR A 327 -25.17 -6.27 -5.02
C TYR A 327 -26.02 -5.24 -5.77
N ASP A 328 -26.62 -4.32 -5.02
CA ASP A 328 -27.39 -3.21 -5.60
C ASP A 328 -26.49 -2.28 -6.41
N ARG A 329 -26.80 -2.13 -7.71
CA ARG A 329 -26.05 -1.28 -8.63
C ARG A 329 -26.30 0.22 -8.44
N LYS A 330 -27.38 0.59 -7.72
CA LYS A 330 -27.78 1.98 -7.50
C LYS A 330 -27.24 2.54 -6.18
N GLY A 331 -26.85 1.68 -5.24
CA GLY A 331 -26.30 2.06 -3.94
C GLY A 331 -24.84 2.50 -3.99
N PRO A 332 -24.21 2.65 -2.83
CA PRO A 332 -22.78 2.91 -2.71
C PRO A 332 -21.96 1.87 -3.48
N LYS A 333 -20.81 2.29 -4.00
CA LYS A 333 -19.90 1.40 -4.68
C LYS A 333 -19.01 0.66 -3.67
N VAL A 334 -18.42 -0.44 -4.09
CA VAL A 334 -17.50 -1.22 -3.28
C VAL A 334 -16.07 -0.77 -3.55
N PHE A 335 -15.34 -0.56 -2.50
CA PHE A 335 -13.90 -0.56 -2.45
C PHE A 335 -13.44 -1.81 -1.67
N ALA A 336 -12.81 -2.77 -2.32
CA ALA A 336 -12.16 -3.90 -1.66
C ALA A 336 -10.78 -3.43 -1.17
N GLY A 337 -10.76 -2.71 -0.05
CA GLY A 337 -9.62 -1.88 0.36
C GLY A 337 -8.47 -2.62 0.98
N GLU A 338 -8.73 -3.79 1.60
CA GLU A 338 -7.68 -4.66 2.09
C GLU A 338 -8.06 -6.12 1.86
N TYR A 339 -7.22 -6.87 1.17
CA TYR A 339 -7.40 -8.31 1.06
C TYR A 339 -6.08 -9.04 0.81
N ALA A 340 -6.02 -10.25 1.34
CA ALA A 340 -5.03 -11.27 1.03
C ALA A 340 -5.60 -12.65 1.35
N ALA A 341 -5.27 -13.65 0.53
CA ALA A 341 -5.62 -15.03 0.81
C ALA A 341 -4.63 -15.63 1.83
N HIS A 342 -5.14 -15.99 3.00
CA HIS A 342 -4.39 -16.59 4.10
C HIS A 342 -4.43 -18.13 3.98
N ALA A 343 -3.44 -18.70 3.29
CA ALA A 343 -3.21 -20.13 3.27
C ALA A 343 -2.67 -20.63 4.63
N GLU A 344 -2.56 -21.93 4.82
CA GLU A 344 -2.00 -22.48 6.05
C GLU A 344 -0.58 -21.96 6.31
N ASN A 345 -0.34 -21.38 7.49
CA ASN A 345 0.89 -20.69 7.88
C ASN A 345 1.19 -19.38 7.11
N ASP A 346 0.19 -18.79 6.43
CA ASP A 346 0.24 -17.50 5.74
C ASP A 346 1.40 -17.30 4.73
N PRO A 347 1.72 -18.27 3.85
CA PRO A 347 2.70 -18.06 2.79
C PRO A 347 2.12 -17.27 1.63
N ASN A 348 2.97 -16.65 0.83
CA ASN A 348 2.63 -16.15 -0.50
C ASN A 348 2.67 -17.30 -1.53
N SER A 349 1.96 -18.39 -1.26
CA SER A 349 1.96 -19.59 -2.08
C SER A 349 1.20 -19.39 -3.39
N TRP A 350 1.46 -20.28 -4.35
CA TRP A 350 0.68 -20.35 -5.59
C TRP A 350 -0.80 -20.59 -5.33
N GLU A 351 -1.16 -21.38 -4.30
CA GLU A 351 -2.56 -21.56 -3.90
C GLU A 351 -3.25 -20.25 -3.52
N ALA A 352 -2.59 -19.44 -2.69
CA ALA A 352 -3.10 -18.14 -2.28
C ALA A 352 -3.29 -17.23 -3.50
N ALA A 353 -2.25 -17.10 -4.33
CA ALA A 353 -2.26 -16.26 -5.52
C ALA A 353 -3.34 -16.68 -6.53
N LEU A 354 -3.47 -17.97 -6.82
CA LEU A 354 -4.48 -18.49 -7.74
C LEU A 354 -5.91 -18.27 -7.22
N SER A 355 -6.11 -18.37 -5.91
CA SER A 355 -7.42 -18.14 -5.30
C SER A 355 -7.83 -16.66 -5.35
N GLU A 356 -6.87 -15.77 -5.19
CA GLU A 356 -7.08 -14.33 -5.43
C GLU A 356 -7.38 -14.06 -6.91
N ALA A 357 -6.65 -14.68 -7.85
CA ALA A 357 -6.92 -14.55 -9.28
C ALA A 357 -8.35 -14.98 -9.63
N ALA A 358 -8.84 -16.07 -9.05
CA ALA A 358 -10.22 -16.54 -9.19
C ALA A 358 -11.23 -15.51 -8.67
N PHE A 359 -11.01 -14.97 -7.47
CA PHE A 359 -11.86 -13.94 -6.86
C PHE A 359 -11.87 -12.65 -7.69
N MET A 360 -10.72 -12.21 -8.18
CA MET A 360 -10.59 -10.99 -8.99
C MET A 360 -11.35 -11.05 -10.32
N THR A 361 -11.63 -12.25 -10.86
CA THR A 361 -12.55 -12.37 -12.01
C THR A 361 -13.94 -11.86 -11.66
N GLY A 362 -14.38 -12.09 -10.42
CA GLY A 362 -15.66 -11.59 -9.90
C GLY A 362 -15.65 -10.08 -9.65
N LEU A 363 -14.53 -9.53 -9.15
CA LEU A 363 -14.38 -8.08 -9.01
C LEU A 363 -14.50 -7.38 -10.37
N GLU A 364 -13.76 -7.83 -11.38
CA GLU A 364 -13.78 -7.23 -12.71
C GLU A 364 -15.14 -7.41 -13.40
N ARG A 365 -15.76 -8.60 -13.31
CA ARG A 365 -17.09 -8.85 -13.88
C ARG A 365 -18.14 -7.89 -13.33
N ASN A 366 -17.99 -7.46 -12.09
CA ASN A 366 -18.86 -6.55 -11.37
C ASN A 366 -18.31 -5.13 -11.25
N ALA A 367 -17.53 -4.65 -12.22
CA ALA A 367 -16.90 -3.31 -12.18
C ALA A 367 -17.91 -2.15 -12.19
N ASP A 368 -19.19 -2.41 -12.41
CA ASP A 368 -20.28 -1.45 -12.25
C ASP A 368 -20.68 -1.22 -10.78
N VAL A 369 -20.25 -2.10 -9.88
CA VAL A 369 -20.43 -1.96 -8.43
C VAL A 369 -19.10 -1.97 -7.67
N VAL A 370 -18.11 -2.76 -8.07
CA VAL A 370 -16.77 -2.77 -7.48
C VAL A 370 -15.88 -1.79 -8.24
N TYR A 371 -15.66 -0.62 -7.64
CA TYR A 371 -14.91 0.44 -8.33
C TYR A 371 -13.41 0.32 -8.14
N GLN A 372 -12.98 -0.19 -6.99
CA GLN A 372 -11.58 -0.23 -6.61
C GLN A 372 -11.28 -1.48 -5.79
N ALA A 373 -10.04 -1.97 -5.90
CA ALA A 373 -9.52 -3.07 -5.09
C ALA A 373 -8.02 -2.87 -4.83
N THR A 374 -7.58 -3.11 -3.62
CA THR A 374 -6.18 -2.97 -3.21
C THR A 374 -5.73 -4.14 -2.34
N TYR A 375 -4.60 -4.74 -2.70
CA TYR A 375 -3.95 -5.77 -1.88
C TYR A 375 -3.30 -5.14 -0.65
N ALA A 376 -3.35 -5.82 0.48
CA ALA A 376 -2.69 -5.40 1.72
C ALA A 376 -2.21 -6.62 2.53
N PRO A 377 -1.06 -6.48 3.25
CA PRO A 377 -0.05 -5.40 3.20
C PRO A 377 0.84 -5.48 1.96
N LEU A 378 1.58 -4.37 1.67
CA LEU A 378 2.41 -4.28 0.48
C LEU A 378 3.84 -4.79 0.68
N PHE A 379 4.48 -4.48 1.83
CA PHE A 379 5.91 -4.69 2.03
C PHE A 379 6.25 -5.37 3.33
N ALA A 380 7.18 -6.34 3.25
CA ALA A 380 7.82 -6.91 4.42
C ALA A 380 9.32 -7.13 4.22
N HIS A 381 10.12 -6.72 5.22
CA HIS A 381 11.53 -7.10 5.29
C HIS A 381 11.66 -8.54 5.79
N VAL A 382 12.44 -9.38 5.09
CA VAL A 382 12.54 -10.82 5.37
C VAL A 382 12.98 -11.16 6.81
N GLU A 383 13.69 -10.24 7.48
CA GLU A 383 14.15 -10.42 8.85
C GLU A 383 13.32 -9.65 9.89
N GLY A 384 12.49 -8.69 9.46
CA GLY A 384 11.80 -7.75 10.35
C GLY A 384 10.30 -7.65 10.15
N TRP A 385 9.69 -8.60 9.47
CA TRP A 385 8.25 -8.58 9.22
C TRP A 385 7.45 -8.80 10.52
N GLN A 386 6.29 -8.14 10.59
CA GLN A 386 5.34 -8.29 11.71
C GLN A 386 4.01 -8.92 11.29
N TRP A 387 3.72 -8.94 10.01
CA TRP A 387 2.53 -9.51 9.40
C TRP A 387 2.90 -10.27 8.14
N ARG A 388 2.09 -11.22 7.73
CA ARG A 388 2.13 -11.90 6.43
C ARG A 388 0.75 -12.50 6.10
N PRO A 389 0.44 -12.78 4.82
CA PRO A 389 1.32 -12.63 3.66
C PRO A 389 1.48 -11.15 3.24
N ASP A 390 2.59 -10.82 2.58
CA ASP A 390 2.87 -9.49 2.04
C ASP A 390 3.13 -9.57 0.53
N LEU A 391 2.80 -8.52 -0.21
CA LEU A 391 2.87 -8.55 -1.67
C LEU A 391 4.31 -8.58 -2.20
N ILE A 392 5.20 -7.79 -1.58
CA ILE A 392 6.60 -7.61 -1.97
C ILE A 392 7.48 -7.82 -0.75
N TRP A 393 8.35 -8.81 -0.82
CA TRP A 393 9.35 -9.05 0.20
C TRP A 393 10.68 -8.43 -0.20
N PHE A 394 11.47 -7.99 0.76
CA PHE A 394 12.76 -7.38 0.48
C PHE A 394 13.78 -7.65 1.59
N ASP A 395 15.04 -7.58 1.20
CA ASP A 395 16.18 -7.53 2.11
C ASP A 395 16.93 -6.20 1.97
N ASN A 396 18.13 -6.12 2.51
CA ASN A 396 18.95 -4.90 2.44
C ASN A 396 19.47 -4.58 1.02
N LEU A 397 19.41 -5.50 0.07
CA LEU A 397 20.00 -5.36 -1.26
C LEU A 397 19.00 -5.43 -2.41
N SER A 398 17.89 -6.13 -2.23
CA SER A 398 16.97 -6.47 -3.31
C SER A 398 15.54 -6.69 -2.82
N SER A 399 14.62 -6.79 -3.76
CA SER A 399 13.23 -7.18 -3.55
C SER A 399 12.90 -8.50 -4.25
N VAL A 400 11.79 -9.11 -3.85
CA VAL A 400 11.17 -10.24 -4.52
C VAL A 400 9.67 -10.02 -4.64
N ARG A 401 9.17 -10.24 -5.83
CA ARG A 401 7.74 -10.19 -6.17
C ARG A 401 7.12 -11.53 -5.85
N SER A 402 6.11 -11.57 -4.98
CA SER A 402 5.39 -12.80 -4.65
C SER A 402 4.57 -13.33 -5.85
N ALA A 403 4.05 -14.55 -5.75
CA ALA A 403 3.09 -15.05 -6.74
C ALA A 403 1.82 -14.16 -6.78
N ASN A 404 1.37 -13.68 -5.60
CA ASN A 404 0.26 -12.73 -5.47
C ASN A 404 0.54 -11.41 -6.20
N TYR A 405 1.79 -10.92 -6.15
CA TYR A 405 2.20 -9.72 -6.89
C TYR A 405 1.93 -9.87 -8.40
N TYR A 406 2.32 -10.99 -8.98
CA TYR A 406 2.12 -11.21 -10.42
C TYR A 406 0.64 -11.32 -10.80
N VAL A 407 -0.21 -11.84 -9.92
CA VAL A 407 -1.68 -11.79 -10.12
C VAL A 407 -2.16 -10.34 -10.17
N GLN A 408 -1.78 -9.51 -9.18
CA GLN A 408 -2.16 -8.10 -9.16
C GLN A 408 -1.64 -7.35 -10.40
N GLN A 409 -0.38 -7.60 -10.80
CA GLN A 409 0.24 -7.01 -11.98
C GLN A 409 -0.51 -7.37 -13.26
N LEU A 410 -0.85 -8.64 -13.45
CA LEU A 410 -1.58 -9.09 -14.65
C LEU A 410 -2.95 -8.42 -14.77
N TYR A 411 -3.66 -8.21 -13.65
CA TYR A 411 -4.91 -7.44 -13.66
C TYR A 411 -4.65 -5.94 -13.89
N GLY A 412 -3.62 -5.38 -13.28
CA GLY A 412 -3.25 -3.97 -13.41
C GLY A 412 -2.80 -3.58 -14.83
N GLU A 413 -2.01 -4.44 -15.50
CA GLU A 413 -1.53 -4.22 -16.86
C GLU A 413 -2.60 -4.46 -17.93
N ASN A 414 -3.55 -5.35 -17.67
CA ASN A 414 -4.57 -5.79 -18.63
C ASN A 414 -5.96 -5.25 -18.26
N LYS A 415 -6.05 -3.96 -17.97
CA LYS A 415 -7.31 -3.25 -17.69
C LYS A 415 -8.10 -3.04 -18.98
N GLY A 416 -9.40 -3.30 -18.93
CA GLY A 416 -10.32 -2.91 -19.99
C GLY A 416 -11.06 -1.60 -19.67
N THR A 417 -11.65 -1.00 -20.70
CA THR A 417 -12.56 0.15 -20.54
C THR A 417 -14.03 -0.29 -20.43
N ASN A 418 -14.33 -1.50 -20.85
CA ASN A 418 -15.69 -2.08 -20.80
C ASN A 418 -15.61 -3.55 -20.44
N VAL A 419 -16.38 -3.96 -19.47
CA VAL A 419 -16.60 -5.38 -19.16
C VAL A 419 -17.47 -6.00 -20.25
N LEU A 420 -17.09 -7.19 -20.69
CA LEU A 420 -17.85 -7.98 -21.66
C LEU A 420 -18.59 -9.12 -20.95
N LYS A 421 -19.77 -9.43 -21.45
CA LYS A 421 -20.50 -10.59 -20.96
C LYS A 421 -19.80 -11.87 -21.43
N LEU A 422 -19.18 -12.60 -20.49
CA LEU A 422 -18.58 -13.91 -20.71
C LEU A 422 -19.41 -14.96 -19.98
N THR A 423 -19.83 -16.01 -20.69
CA THR A 423 -20.68 -17.06 -20.13
C THR A 423 -20.29 -18.43 -20.65
N GLU A 424 -20.47 -19.45 -19.83
CA GLU A 424 -20.50 -20.85 -20.19
C GLU A 424 -21.90 -21.39 -19.93
N ASN A 425 -22.54 -22.02 -20.95
CA ASN A 425 -23.92 -22.51 -20.85
C ASN A 425 -24.93 -21.44 -20.34
N GLY A 426 -24.70 -20.17 -20.70
CA GLY A 426 -25.57 -19.04 -20.33
C GLY A 426 -25.35 -18.48 -18.91
N LYS A 427 -24.44 -19.04 -18.12
CA LYS A 427 -24.08 -18.59 -16.76
C LYS A 427 -22.70 -17.96 -16.74
N ALA A 428 -22.43 -17.09 -15.75
CA ALA A 428 -21.10 -16.57 -15.50
C ALA A 428 -20.13 -17.71 -15.13
N VAL A 429 -18.87 -17.61 -15.56
CA VAL A 429 -17.84 -18.61 -15.25
C VAL A 429 -17.23 -18.26 -13.89
N ALA A 430 -17.78 -18.81 -12.82
CA ALA A 430 -17.51 -18.39 -11.45
C ALA A 430 -17.29 -19.57 -10.48
N GLY A 431 -16.60 -20.63 -10.93
CA GLY A 431 -16.14 -21.74 -10.08
C GLY A 431 -16.70 -23.10 -10.45
N GLU A 432 -17.58 -23.19 -11.45
CA GLU A 432 -18.02 -24.51 -11.92
C GLU A 432 -16.82 -25.30 -12.47
N ASN A 433 -16.62 -26.51 -11.97
CA ASN A 433 -15.45 -27.36 -12.27
C ASN A 433 -14.09 -26.68 -12.01
N GLY A 434 -14.01 -25.73 -11.05
CA GLY A 434 -12.80 -25.00 -10.71
C GLY A 434 -12.38 -23.94 -11.72
N LEU A 435 -13.26 -23.54 -12.64
CA LEU A 435 -12.98 -22.55 -13.67
C LEU A 435 -13.61 -21.20 -13.33
N TYR A 436 -12.80 -20.14 -13.44
CA TYR A 436 -13.22 -18.74 -13.25
C TYR A 436 -12.75 -17.92 -14.42
N ALA A 437 -13.61 -17.04 -14.94
CA ALA A 437 -13.22 -16.20 -16.06
C ALA A 437 -13.96 -14.85 -16.09
N THR A 438 -13.30 -13.87 -16.65
CA THR A 438 -13.86 -12.56 -17.01
C THR A 438 -13.30 -12.11 -18.34
N ALA A 439 -14.00 -11.19 -18.99
CA ALA A 439 -13.53 -10.58 -20.23
C ALA A 439 -13.82 -9.08 -20.25
N CYS A 440 -12.92 -8.33 -20.85
CA CYS A 440 -13.11 -6.92 -21.10
C CYS A 440 -12.59 -6.50 -22.47
N PHE A 441 -12.99 -5.30 -22.88
CA PHE A 441 -12.50 -4.65 -24.09
C PHE A 441 -11.83 -3.33 -23.72
N ASP A 442 -10.64 -3.10 -24.24
CA ASP A 442 -9.96 -1.82 -24.12
C ASP A 442 -10.12 -1.00 -25.41
N LYS A 443 -10.78 0.16 -25.28
CA LYS A 443 -11.03 1.06 -26.42
C LYS A 443 -9.76 1.70 -26.97
N ALA A 444 -8.77 1.96 -26.10
CA ALA A 444 -7.54 2.63 -26.50
C ALA A 444 -6.67 1.74 -27.39
N THR A 445 -6.50 0.49 -27.01
CA THR A 445 -5.69 -0.50 -27.75
C THR A 445 -6.54 -1.31 -28.74
N LYS A 446 -7.87 -1.23 -28.64
CA LYS A 446 -8.84 -2.05 -29.39
C LYS A 446 -8.65 -3.56 -29.15
N SER A 447 -8.23 -3.91 -27.95
CA SER A 447 -7.93 -5.28 -27.54
C SER A 447 -9.08 -5.91 -26.79
N TYR A 448 -9.36 -7.18 -27.09
CA TYR A 448 -10.18 -8.05 -26.25
C TYR A 448 -9.27 -8.76 -25.26
N ILE A 449 -9.58 -8.69 -23.99
CA ILE A 449 -8.79 -9.24 -22.90
C ILE A 449 -9.65 -10.28 -22.20
N VAL A 450 -9.16 -11.52 -22.14
CA VAL A 450 -9.82 -12.62 -21.42
C VAL A 450 -8.88 -13.09 -20.32
N LYS A 451 -9.40 -13.17 -19.11
CA LYS A 451 -8.67 -13.64 -17.91
C LYS A 451 -9.34 -14.91 -17.42
N ILE A 452 -8.54 -15.94 -17.20
CA ILE A 452 -9.03 -17.27 -16.82
C ILE A 452 -8.15 -17.79 -15.69
N ALA A 453 -8.80 -18.28 -14.62
CA ALA A 453 -8.14 -18.99 -13.53
C ALA A 453 -8.69 -20.42 -13.47
N ASN A 454 -7.81 -21.41 -13.55
CA ASN A 454 -8.12 -22.83 -13.37
C ASN A 454 -7.64 -23.27 -12.00
N THR A 455 -8.53 -23.47 -11.05
CA THR A 455 -8.23 -23.93 -9.70
C THR A 455 -8.40 -25.44 -9.52
N SER A 456 -8.71 -26.16 -10.61
CA SER A 456 -8.83 -27.62 -10.60
C SER A 456 -7.46 -28.29 -10.72
N ASN A 457 -7.40 -29.58 -10.37
CA ASN A 457 -6.20 -30.42 -10.52
C ASN A 457 -6.05 -31.02 -11.93
N GLU A 458 -6.84 -30.55 -12.89
CA GLU A 458 -6.86 -31.07 -14.27
C GLU A 458 -6.58 -29.95 -15.27
N ALA A 459 -5.80 -30.26 -16.30
CA ALA A 459 -5.67 -29.38 -17.45
C ALA A 459 -7.02 -29.21 -18.15
N LYS A 460 -7.36 -27.97 -18.52
CA LYS A 460 -8.60 -27.64 -19.19
C LYS A 460 -8.32 -27.15 -20.61
N GLU A 461 -8.97 -27.76 -21.58
CA GLU A 461 -9.04 -27.23 -22.94
C GLU A 461 -10.27 -26.32 -23.05
N ILE A 462 -10.06 -25.08 -23.43
CA ILE A 462 -11.12 -24.05 -23.46
C ILE A 462 -11.22 -23.45 -24.85
N ASN A 463 -12.46 -23.41 -25.36
CA ASN A 463 -12.81 -22.72 -26.56
C ASN A 463 -13.50 -21.38 -26.23
N VAL A 464 -12.87 -20.27 -26.61
CA VAL A 464 -13.43 -18.92 -26.42
C VAL A 464 -14.01 -18.43 -27.74
N THR A 465 -15.34 -18.21 -27.79
CA THR A 465 -16.02 -17.69 -28.96
C THR A 465 -16.37 -16.21 -28.77
N PHE A 466 -15.97 -15.38 -29.71
CA PHE A 466 -16.30 -13.96 -29.77
C PHE A 466 -17.48 -13.71 -30.69
N ASN A 467 -18.66 -13.55 -30.10
CA ASN A 467 -19.88 -13.32 -30.87
C ASN A 467 -19.87 -11.97 -31.59
N GLY A 468 -20.16 -11.96 -32.88
CA GLY A 468 -20.19 -10.74 -33.69
C GLY A 468 -18.83 -10.29 -34.23
N ILE A 469 -17.75 -10.97 -33.89
CA ILE A 469 -16.41 -10.68 -34.39
C ILE A 469 -16.09 -11.63 -35.54
N LYS A 470 -15.87 -11.08 -36.73
CA LYS A 470 -15.56 -11.88 -37.94
C LYS A 470 -14.12 -12.34 -38.01
N LYS A 471 -13.19 -11.58 -37.44
CA LYS A 471 -11.73 -11.86 -37.46
C LYS A 471 -11.06 -11.21 -36.27
N LEU A 472 -10.24 -11.97 -35.59
CA LEU A 472 -9.28 -11.48 -34.57
C LEU A 472 -7.90 -11.46 -35.18
N ASN A 473 -7.14 -10.46 -34.81
CA ASN A 473 -5.67 -10.45 -35.05
C ASN A 473 -4.98 -11.39 -34.06
N PRO A 474 -3.78 -11.90 -34.38
CA PRO A 474 -2.96 -12.60 -33.41
C PRO A 474 -2.77 -11.78 -32.14
N GLY A 475 -2.80 -12.43 -31.00
CA GLY A 475 -2.64 -11.82 -29.69
C GLY A 475 -1.48 -12.45 -28.92
N LYS A 476 -1.47 -12.19 -27.62
CA LYS A 476 -0.51 -12.79 -26.68
C LYS A 476 -1.27 -13.55 -25.60
N VAL A 477 -0.67 -14.62 -25.12
CA VAL A 477 -1.10 -15.37 -23.94
C VAL A 477 -0.02 -15.20 -22.88
N THR A 478 -0.44 -14.76 -21.70
CA THR A 478 0.43 -14.73 -20.53
C THR A 478 -0.06 -15.78 -19.54
N VAL A 479 0.80 -16.71 -19.16
CA VAL A 479 0.48 -17.79 -18.22
C VAL A 479 1.30 -17.58 -16.96
N LEU A 480 0.62 -17.60 -15.81
CA LEU A 480 1.22 -17.70 -14.49
C LEU A 480 0.88 -19.08 -13.96
N HIS A 481 1.87 -19.88 -13.60
CA HIS A 481 1.68 -21.29 -13.20
C HIS A 481 2.85 -21.81 -12.36
N ALA A 482 2.56 -22.75 -11.48
CA ALA A 482 3.51 -23.62 -10.84
C ALA A 482 2.92 -25.03 -10.68
N ASP A 483 3.76 -26.06 -10.78
CA ASP A 483 3.34 -27.47 -10.60
C ASP A 483 3.03 -27.78 -9.13
N ASP A 484 3.73 -27.10 -8.21
CA ASP A 484 3.50 -27.21 -6.77
C ASP A 484 2.60 -26.07 -6.29
N ILE A 485 1.45 -26.42 -5.72
CA ILE A 485 0.49 -25.46 -5.16
C ILE A 485 1.08 -24.64 -3.99
N GLN A 486 2.11 -25.15 -3.32
CA GLN A 486 2.84 -24.49 -2.24
C GLN A 486 4.05 -23.68 -2.73
N ALA A 487 4.28 -23.62 -4.04
CA ALA A 487 5.40 -22.87 -4.61
C ALA A 487 5.35 -21.38 -4.22
N GLU A 488 6.48 -20.83 -3.85
CA GLU A 488 6.66 -19.44 -3.45
C GLU A 488 7.89 -18.82 -4.10
N ASN A 489 7.83 -17.53 -4.39
CA ASN A 489 9.01 -16.73 -4.72
C ASN A 489 9.65 -16.24 -3.42
N LYS A 490 10.94 -16.49 -3.23
CA LYS A 490 11.74 -16.09 -2.06
C LYS A 490 12.99 -15.32 -2.46
N ILE A 491 13.61 -14.62 -1.53
CA ILE A 491 14.83 -13.80 -1.81
C ILE A 491 15.95 -14.60 -2.47
N ASP A 492 16.12 -15.85 -2.06
CA ASP A 492 17.12 -16.79 -2.58
C ASP A 492 16.66 -17.54 -3.84
N ASN A 493 15.35 -17.52 -4.15
CA ASN A 493 14.77 -18.13 -5.34
C ASN A 493 13.56 -17.32 -5.87
N LYS A 494 13.84 -16.25 -6.60
CA LYS A 494 12.87 -15.21 -6.95
C LYS A 494 11.91 -15.56 -8.10
N ASN A 495 12.21 -16.60 -8.88
CA ASN A 495 11.54 -16.84 -10.16
C ASN A 495 10.88 -18.22 -10.24
N VAL A 496 10.31 -18.71 -9.14
CA VAL A 496 9.59 -19.99 -9.08
C VAL A 496 8.22 -19.85 -9.77
N VAL A 497 7.50 -18.79 -9.46
CA VAL A 497 6.17 -18.49 -10.01
C VAL A 497 6.22 -17.14 -10.70
N VAL A 498 6.41 -17.14 -12.03
CA VAL A 498 6.56 -15.92 -12.83
C VAL A 498 5.75 -16.01 -14.12
N PRO A 499 5.26 -14.89 -14.66
CA PRO A 499 4.51 -14.87 -15.90
C PRO A 499 5.38 -15.30 -17.09
N VAL A 500 4.83 -16.17 -17.94
CA VAL A 500 5.44 -16.58 -19.22
C VAL A 500 4.56 -16.10 -20.36
N VAL A 501 5.13 -15.34 -21.28
CA VAL A 501 4.43 -14.76 -22.43
C VAL A 501 4.72 -15.58 -23.67
N SER A 502 3.68 -15.90 -24.43
CA SER A 502 3.76 -16.54 -25.74
C SER A 502 2.81 -15.88 -26.74
N ASP A 503 3.06 -16.11 -28.03
CA ASP A 503 2.16 -15.65 -29.09
C ASP A 503 0.93 -16.56 -29.17
N ALA A 504 -0.26 -15.96 -29.20
CA ALA A 504 -1.47 -16.66 -29.52
C ALA A 504 -1.66 -16.68 -31.04
N VAL A 505 -1.59 -17.86 -31.65
CA VAL A 505 -2.09 -18.02 -33.02
C VAL A 505 -3.60 -17.83 -33.03
N SER A 506 -4.18 -17.40 -34.15
CA SER A 506 -5.59 -17.03 -34.31
C SER A 506 -6.62 -18.17 -34.09
N TYR A 507 -6.29 -19.17 -33.27
CA TYR A 507 -7.15 -20.30 -32.95
C TYR A 507 -7.78 -20.11 -31.57
N THR A 508 -9.01 -20.48 -31.46
CA THR A 508 -9.87 -20.37 -30.30
C THR A 508 -9.62 -21.42 -29.23
N HIS A 509 -8.55 -22.21 -29.35
CA HIS A 509 -8.19 -23.26 -28.38
C HIS A 509 -7.08 -22.80 -27.43
N LEU A 510 -7.32 -22.90 -26.15
CA LEU A 510 -6.36 -22.63 -25.09
C LEU A 510 -6.33 -23.80 -24.13
N THR A 511 -5.14 -24.40 -23.91
CA THR A 511 -4.95 -25.41 -22.87
C THR A 511 -4.42 -24.73 -21.62
N LEU A 512 -5.16 -24.80 -20.54
CA LEU A 512 -4.74 -24.33 -19.23
C LEU A 512 -3.97 -25.46 -18.50
N PRO A 513 -2.82 -25.15 -17.90
CA PRO A 513 -2.04 -26.16 -17.19
C PRO A 513 -2.76 -26.70 -15.95
N THR A 514 -2.28 -27.81 -15.42
CA THR A 514 -2.75 -28.43 -14.16
C THR A 514 -2.14 -27.72 -12.97
N ASN A 515 -2.87 -27.63 -11.87
CA ASN A 515 -2.34 -27.23 -10.57
C ASN A 515 -2.16 -28.51 -9.71
N ARG A 516 -1.07 -29.24 -9.91
CA ARG A 516 -0.73 -30.42 -9.10
C ARG A 516 0.25 -30.07 -8.02
#